data_57c58dcea98bd781d2ae8bfb280dea32
#
_entry.id   57c58dcea98bd781d2ae8bfb280dea32
#
_cell.length_a   1.000
_cell.length_b   1.000
_cell.length_c   1.000
_cell.angle_alpha   90.00
_cell.angle_beta   90.00
_cell.angle_gamma   90.00
#
_symmetry.space_group_name_H-M   'P 1'
#
loop_
_entity.id
_entity.type
_entity.pdbx_description
1 polymer ?
#
loop_
_entity_poly.entity_id
_entity_poly.type
_entity_poly.pdbx_seq_one_letter_code
_entity_poly.pdbx_strand_id
1 'polypeptide(L)'
;MTIQQLMETNVYAVKGKVLIVGTCFPQVYPEAFTTLSTGIDQVYSLCLETTHINMAITKLSAIFGTGQLEKLVFASVDRSPHCTQMHYIMHEIERTLKEHIPVENYVVIDGEIIAVPESAIDLSKSLGKLSKMIKD
;
A
#
# COMPACT_ATOMS: atom_id res chain seq x y z
N MET A 1 9.55 3.07 16.51
CA MET A 1 9.07 1.90 15.75
C MET A 1 10.06 1.57 14.65
N THR A 2 10.51 0.32 14.60
CA THR A 2 11.47 -0.14 13.58
C THR A 2 10.73 -0.50 12.30
N ILE A 3 11.23 -0.04 11.15
CA ILE A 3 10.67 -0.36 9.84
C ILE A 3 11.49 -1.51 9.24
N GLN A 4 10.82 -2.61 8.93
CA GLN A 4 11.45 -3.76 8.28
C GLN A 4 11.01 -3.82 6.81
N GLN A 5 11.84 -4.43 5.97
CA GLN A 5 11.46 -4.65 4.59
C GLN A 5 10.48 -5.81 4.50
N LEU A 6 9.33 -5.58 3.87
CA LEU A 6 8.29 -6.59 3.75
C LEU A 6 8.82 -7.87 3.08
N MET A 7 9.59 -7.70 2.02
CA MET A 7 10.08 -8.83 1.22
C MET A 7 11.11 -9.69 1.94
N GLU A 8 11.76 -9.17 2.98
CA GLU A 8 12.75 -9.90 3.78
C GLU A 8 12.18 -10.47 5.07
N THR A 9 10.90 -10.23 5.34
CA THR A 9 10.26 -10.63 6.58
C THR A 9 9.55 -11.97 6.40
N ASN A 10 9.62 -12.84 7.42
CA ASN A 10 8.90 -14.10 7.42
C ASN A 10 7.39 -13.84 7.40
N VAL A 11 6.69 -14.56 6.55
CA VAL A 11 5.23 -14.43 6.36
C VAL A 11 4.48 -14.53 7.70
N TYR A 12 4.87 -15.45 8.57
CA TYR A 12 4.19 -15.66 9.84
C TYR A 12 4.50 -14.60 10.91
N ALA A 13 5.47 -13.73 10.65
CA ALA A 13 5.79 -12.62 11.55
C ALA A 13 4.87 -11.41 11.32
N VAL A 14 4.17 -11.34 10.18
CA VAL A 14 3.32 -10.20 9.80
C VAL A 14 1.91 -10.42 10.34
N LYS A 15 1.50 -9.59 11.29
CA LYS A 15 0.21 -9.78 11.99
C LYS A 15 -0.32 -8.48 12.58
N GLY A 16 -1.62 -8.46 12.86
CA GLY A 16 -2.30 -7.34 13.49
C GLY A 16 -2.65 -6.24 12.50
N LYS A 17 -2.56 -5.00 12.95
CA LYS A 17 -2.78 -3.81 12.13
C LYS A 17 -1.45 -3.41 11.51
N VAL A 18 -1.33 -3.51 10.21
CA VAL A 18 -0.06 -3.37 9.49
C VAL A 18 -0.11 -2.20 8.52
N LEU A 19 0.94 -1.37 8.56
CA LEU A 19 1.15 -0.28 7.61
C LEU A 19 2.29 -0.64 6.67
N ILE A 20 2.03 -0.58 5.38
CA ILE A 20 3.04 -0.76 4.33
C ILE A 20 3.28 0.59 3.66
N VAL A 21 4.52 1.04 3.68
CA VAL A 21 4.92 2.33 3.11
C VAL A 21 5.93 2.15 1.99
N GLY A 22 5.92 3.05 1.02
CA GLY A 22 7.02 3.15 0.07
C GLY A 22 8.32 3.43 0.84
N THR A 23 9.42 2.84 0.43
CA THR A 23 10.69 2.89 1.18
C THR A 23 11.14 4.33 1.47
N CYS A 24 10.89 5.26 0.56
CA CYS A 24 11.29 6.67 0.74
C CYS A 24 10.31 7.48 1.60
N PHE A 25 9.11 6.97 1.81
CA PHE A 25 8.01 7.72 2.44
C PHE A 25 8.37 8.32 3.81
N PRO A 26 8.93 7.56 4.77
CA PRO A 26 9.22 8.09 6.09
C PRO A 26 10.24 9.24 6.09
N GLN A 27 11.16 9.25 5.13
CA GLN A 27 12.16 10.31 5.01
C GLN A 27 11.61 11.56 4.34
N VAL A 28 10.73 11.38 3.35
CA VAL A 28 10.15 12.51 2.60
C VAL A 28 9.05 13.19 3.41
N TYR A 29 8.22 12.41 4.10
CA TYR A 29 7.09 12.93 4.86
C TYR A 29 7.05 12.34 6.28
N PRO A 30 8.02 12.75 7.16
CA PRO A 30 8.09 12.17 8.51
C PRO A 30 6.87 12.45 9.37
N GLU A 31 6.23 13.59 9.23
CA GLU A 31 5.03 13.93 10.02
C GLU A 31 3.82 13.09 9.59
N ALA A 32 3.61 12.96 8.29
CA ALA A 32 2.55 12.11 7.76
C ALA A 32 2.77 10.66 8.16
N PHE A 33 4.01 10.20 8.13
CA PHE A 33 4.35 8.86 8.56
C PHE A 33 3.98 8.63 10.03
N THR A 34 4.31 9.59 10.90
CA THR A 34 3.96 9.51 12.33
C THR A 34 2.45 9.43 12.50
N THR A 35 1.70 10.27 11.78
CA THR A 35 0.24 10.29 11.85
C THR A 35 -0.36 8.95 11.42
N LEU A 36 0.09 8.41 10.29
CA LEU A 36 -0.44 7.16 9.76
C LEU A 36 -0.01 5.93 10.58
N SER A 37 1.09 6.02 11.32
CA SER A 37 1.56 4.94 12.19
C SER A 37 0.78 4.84 13.49
N THR A 38 -0.03 5.84 13.83
CA THR A 38 -0.81 5.85 15.08
C THR A 38 -1.80 4.70 15.08
N GLY A 39 -1.75 3.85 16.10
CA GLY A 39 -2.65 2.69 16.22
C GLY A 39 -2.23 1.48 15.37
N ILE A 40 -1.08 1.55 14.71
CA ILE A 40 -0.53 0.47 13.90
C ILE A 40 0.39 -0.41 14.76
N ASP A 41 0.30 -1.72 14.58
CA ASP A 41 1.12 -2.67 15.33
C ASP A 41 2.50 -2.90 14.68
N GLN A 42 2.54 -2.94 13.34
CA GLN A 42 3.78 -3.22 12.60
C GLN A 42 3.86 -2.35 11.35
N VAL A 43 5.06 -1.89 11.02
CA VAL A 43 5.31 -1.09 9.81
C VAL A 43 6.35 -1.79 8.93
N TYR A 44 6.05 -1.89 7.65
CA TYR A 44 6.95 -2.49 6.65
C TYR A 44 7.15 -1.55 5.48
N SER A 45 8.34 -1.59 4.91
CA SER A 45 8.65 -0.87 3.67
C SER A 45 8.55 -1.81 2.47
N LEU A 46 8.16 -1.24 1.34
CA LEU A 46 8.08 -1.96 0.06
C LEU A 46 8.49 -0.99 -1.05
N CYS A 47 9.40 -1.43 -1.92
CA CYS A 47 9.85 -0.63 -3.05
C CYS A 47 9.65 -1.41 -4.35
N LEU A 48 8.72 -0.98 -5.18
CA LEU A 48 8.43 -1.64 -6.47
C LEU A 48 9.37 -1.19 -7.58
N GLU A 49 10.34 -0.35 -7.27
CA GLU A 49 11.48 -0.09 -8.16
C GLU A 49 12.51 -1.22 -8.07
N THR A 50 12.67 -1.82 -6.88
CA THR A 50 13.64 -2.89 -6.64
C THR A 50 13.03 -4.28 -6.57
N THR A 51 11.71 -4.36 -6.36
CA THR A 51 10.98 -5.63 -6.27
C THR A 51 9.86 -5.64 -7.30
N HIS A 52 9.78 -6.72 -8.09
CA HIS A 52 8.70 -6.85 -9.05
C HIS A 52 7.35 -6.99 -8.34
N ILE A 53 6.32 -6.32 -8.87
CA ILE A 53 4.99 -6.31 -8.25
C ILE A 53 4.41 -7.74 -8.05
N ASN A 54 4.69 -8.65 -8.97
CA ASN A 54 4.22 -10.04 -8.83
C ASN A 54 4.80 -10.74 -7.61
N MET A 55 6.04 -10.43 -7.25
CA MET A 55 6.66 -10.97 -6.03
C MET A 55 5.98 -10.42 -4.77
N ALA A 56 5.66 -9.13 -4.79
CA ALA A 56 4.95 -8.49 -3.68
C ALA A 56 3.53 -9.05 -3.53
N ILE A 57 2.83 -9.27 -4.63
CA ILE A 57 1.50 -9.88 -4.63
C ILE A 57 1.56 -11.29 -4.02
N THR A 58 2.54 -12.10 -4.42
CA THR A 58 2.73 -13.45 -3.88
C THR A 58 3.00 -13.42 -2.39
N LYS A 59 3.89 -12.52 -1.95
CA LYS A 59 4.22 -12.36 -0.54
C LYS A 59 3.00 -11.98 0.29
N LEU A 60 2.26 -10.97 -0.14
CA LEU A 60 1.07 -10.52 0.56
C LEU A 60 -0.05 -11.55 0.53
N SER A 61 -0.21 -12.29 -0.56
CA SER A 61 -1.18 -13.39 -0.62
C SER A 61 -0.88 -14.44 0.46
N ALA A 62 0.40 -14.79 0.62
CA ALA A 62 0.82 -15.73 1.66
C ALA A 62 0.56 -15.18 3.06
N ILE A 63 0.82 -13.90 3.28
CA ILE A 63 0.55 -13.23 4.55
C ILE A 63 -0.95 -13.27 4.87
N PHE A 64 -1.81 -12.94 3.89
CA PHE A 64 -3.26 -13.06 4.08
C PHE A 64 -3.67 -14.49 4.42
N GLY A 65 -3.01 -15.47 3.83
CA GLY A 65 -3.29 -16.88 4.08
C GLY A 65 -3.03 -17.32 5.53
N THR A 66 -2.23 -16.58 6.29
CA THR A 66 -2.00 -16.91 7.72
C THR A 66 -3.22 -16.62 8.59
N GLY A 67 -4.11 -15.73 8.15
CA GLY A 67 -5.26 -15.30 8.94
C GLY A 67 -4.91 -14.39 10.11
N GLN A 68 -3.70 -13.85 10.15
CA GLN A 68 -3.21 -13.04 11.28
C GLN A 68 -3.38 -11.53 11.09
N LEU A 69 -3.72 -11.06 9.89
CA LEU A 69 -3.93 -9.64 9.65
C LEU A 69 -5.30 -9.19 10.15
N GLU A 70 -5.32 -8.08 10.86
CA GLU A 70 -6.56 -7.42 11.30
C GLU A 70 -6.92 -6.25 10.41
N LYS A 71 -5.92 -5.52 9.93
CA LYS A 71 -6.09 -4.34 9.07
C LYS A 71 -4.83 -4.11 8.28
N LEU A 72 -4.97 -3.65 7.04
CA LEU A 72 -3.85 -3.31 6.18
C LEU A 72 -3.98 -1.89 5.65
N VAL A 73 -2.93 -1.11 5.80
CA VAL A 73 -2.86 0.28 5.32
C VAL A 73 -1.68 0.42 4.38
N PHE A 74 -1.92 1.01 3.21
CA PHE A 74 -0.86 1.36 2.27
C PHE A 74 -0.71 2.89 2.23
N ALA A 75 0.53 3.37 2.27
CA ALA A 75 0.82 4.79 2.16
C ALA A 75 2.01 5.02 1.23
N SER A 76 1.86 5.96 0.33
CA SER A 76 2.89 6.25 -0.67
C SER A 76 3.01 7.74 -0.97
N VAL A 77 4.12 8.11 -1.61
CA VAL A 77 4.33 9.46 -2.14
C VAL A 77 3.57 9.57 -3.45
N ASP A 78 2.71 10.58 -3.57
CA ASP A 78 1.95 10.79 -4.81
C ASP A 78 2.88 11.12 -5.99
N ARG A 79 2.45 10.78 -7.20
CA ARG A 79 3.15 10.99 -8.46
C ARG A 79 4.38 10.12 -8.68
N SER A 80 4.71 9.23 -7.76
CA SER A 80 5.75 8.22 -7.98
C SER A 80 5.14 7.01 -8.67
N PRO A 81 5.56 6.65 -9.90
CA PRO A 81 4.97 5.50 -10.60
C PRO A 81 5.10 4.20 -9.84
N HIS A 82 6.25 3.98 -9.21
CA HIS A 82 6.49 2.76 -8.44
C HIS A 82 5.63 2.70 -7.18
N CYS A 83 5.46 3.84 -6.50
CA CYS A 83 4.61 3.91 -5.31
C CYS A 83 3.13 3.72 -5.68
N THR A 84 2.70 4.24 -6.83
CA THR A 84 1.32 4.09 -7.29
C THR A 84 0.97 2.61 -7.50
N GLN A 85 1.89 1.82 -8.03
CA GLN A 85 1.68 0.39 -8.24
C GLN A 85 1.37 -0.37 -6.95
N MET A 86 1.87 0.10 -5.81
CA MET A 86 1.62 -0.53 -4.53
C MET A 86 0.11 -0.63 -4.23
N HIS A 87 -0.65 0.38 -4.64
CA HIS A 87 -2.10 0.41 -4.41
C HIS A 87 -2.86 -0.57 -5.31
N TYR A 88 -2.24 -1.08 -6.38
CA TYR A 88 -2.86 -2.07 -7.25
C TYR A 88 -2.78 -3.49 -6.69
N ILE A 89 -1.88 -3.73 -5.74
CA ILE A 89 -1.65 -5.08 -5.20
C ILE A 89 -2.94 -5.69 -4.65
N MET A 90 -3.69 -4.93 -3.88
CA MET A 90 -4.92 -5.42 -3.26
C MET A 90 -6.01 -5.74 -4.29
N HIS A 91 -6.07 -5.01 -5.40
CA HIS A 91 -7.03 -5.32 -6.45
C HIS A 91 -6.82 -6.73 -7.04
N GLU A 92 -5.57 -7.17 -7.11
CA GLU A 92 -5.26 -8.51 -7.59
C GLU A 92 -5.55 -9.58 -6.54
N ILE A 93 -5.19 -9.31 -5.28
CA ILE A 93 -5.38 -10.25 -4.18
C ILE A 93 -6.86 -10.45 -3.86
N GLU A 94 -7.65 -9.38 -3.85
CA GLU A 94 -9.07 -9.42 -3.49
C GLU A 94 -9.88 -10.35 -4.36
N ARG A 95 -9.47 -10.58 -5.60
CA ARG A 95 -10.15 -11.52 -6.49
C ARG A 95 -10.10 -12.96 -6.00
N THR A 96 -9.14 -13.28 -5.17
CA THR A 96 -8.90 -14.65 -4.70
C THR A 96 -9.24 -14.85 -3.22
N LEU A 97 -9.49 -13.77 -2.48
CA LEU A 97 -9.78 -13.84 -1.05
C LEU A 97 -11.25 -14.19 -0.79
N LYS A 98 -11.46 -15.14 0.13
CA LYS A 98 -12.79 -15.47 0.61
C LYS A 98 -13.21 -14.60 1.78
N GLU A 99 -12.25 -14.16 2.59
CA GLU A 99 -12.46 -13.27 3.72
C GLU A 99 -11.78 -11.94 3.45
N HIS A 100 -12.42 -10.87 3.86
CA HIS A 100 -11.90 -9.51 3.69
C HIS A 100 -11.62 -8.87 5.03
N ILE A 101 -10.52 -8.12 5.09
CA ILE A 101 -10.18 -7.27 6.23
C ILE A 101 -10.25 -5.81 5.77
N PRO A 102 -10.35 -4.85 6.70
CA PRO A 102 -10.27 -3.44 6.32
C PRO A 102 -8.93 -3.12 5.64
N VAL A 103 -9.00 -2.49 4.46
CA VAL A 103 -7.83 -2.03 3.73
C VAL A 103 -8.01 -0.54 3.45
N GLU A 104 -7.01 0.26 3.79
CA GLU A 104 -7.00 1.70 3.53
C GLU A 104 -5.80 2.05 2.68
N ASN A 105 -6.00 3.02 1.79
CA ASN A 105 -4.96 3.51 0.90
C ASN A 105 -4.83 5.02 1.06
N TYR A 106 -3.59 5.48 1.22
CA TYR A 106 -3.29 6.91 1.37
C TYR A 106 -2.13 7.31 0.46
N VAL A 107 -2.21 8.52 -0.06
CA VAL A 107 -1.09 9.17 -0.72
C VAL A 107 -0.83 10.50 -0.02
N VAL A 108 0.38 11.02 -0.16
CA VAL A 108 0.73 12.32 0.42
C VAL A 108 1.18 13.25 -0.69
N ILE A 109 0.55 14.42 -0.76
CA ILE A 109 0.88 15.50 -1.70
C ILE A 109 1.18 16.74 -0.85
N ASP A 110 2.39 17.30 -0.99
CA ASP A 110 2.80 18.52 -0.32
C ASP A 110 2.52 18.48 1.20
N GLY A 111 2.76 17.33 1.81
CA GLY A 111 2.55 17.11 3.23
C GLY A 111 1.12 16.78 3.64
N GLU A 112 0.16 16.85 2.72
CA GLU A 112 -1.24 16.53 2.99
C GLU A 112 -1.53 15.05 2.75
N ILE A 113 -2.11 14.39 3.76
CA ILE A 113 -2.53 12.99 3.66
C ILE A 113 -3.89 12.93 2.98
N ILE A 114 -3.97 12.19 1.88
CA ILE A 114 -5.20 12.03 1.10
C ILE A 114 -5.62 10.57 1.09
N ALA A 115 -6.82 10.28 1.59
CA ALA A 115 -7.41 8.95 1.49
C ALA A 115 -7.79 8.65 0.05
N VAL A 116 -7.38 7.50 -0.46
CA VAL A 116 -7.62 7.09 -1.85
C VAL A 116 -8.66 5.98 -1.87
N PRO A 117 -9.87 6.26 -2.38
CA PRO A 117 -10.90 5.24 -2.51
C PRO A 117 -10.57 4.26 -3.65
N GLU A 118 -11.14 3.07 -3.59
CA GLU A 118 -10.95 2.06 -4.64
C GLU A 118 -11.33 2.58 -6.02
N SER A 119 -12.34 3.42 -6.12
CA SER A 119 -12.77 4.01 -7.38
C SER A 119 -11.68 4.85 -8.02
N ALA A 120 -10.88 5.57 -7.21
CA ALA A 120 -9.75 6.35 -7.72
C ALA A 120 -8.62 5.44 -8.20
N ILE A 121 -8.33 4.37 -7.46
CA ILE A 121 -7.31 3.40 -7.86
C ILE A 121 -7.71 2.74 -9.18
N ASP A 122 -8.97 2.36 -9.30
CA ASP A 122 -9.50 1.74 -10.50
C ASP A 122 -9.44 2.69 -11.70
N LEU A 123 -9.85 3.94 -11.49
CA LEU A 123 -9.80 4.97 -12.53
C LEU A 123 -8.36 5.21 -13.03
N SER A 124 -7.39 5.18 -12.12
CA SER A 124 -5.98 5.42 -12.46
C SER A 124 -5.41 4.39 -13.44
N LYS A 125 -6.05 3.22 -13.54
CA LYS A 125 -5.65 2.18 -14.49
C LYS A 125 -6.16 2.44 -15.91
N SER A 126 -7.10 3.37 -16.09
CA SER A 126 -7.72 3.62 -17.39
C SER A 126 -7.29 4.97 -17.96
N LEU A 127 -6.29 4.94 -18.82
CA LEU A 127 -5.84 6.14 -19.53
C LEU A 127 -6.96 6.70 -20.43
N GLY A 128 -7.80 5.82 -20.99
CA GLY A 128 -8.91 6.25 -21.84
C GLY A 128 -9.93 7.08 -21.08
N LYS A 129 -10.35 6.63 -19.90
CA LYS A 129 -11.30 7.36 -19.07
C LYS A 129 -10.69 8.68 -18.57
N LEU A 130 -9.44 8.65 -18.13
CA LEU A 130 -8.74 9.87 -17.69
C LEU A 130 -8.63 10.88 -18.82
N SER A 131 -8.30 10.42 -20.03
CA SER A 131 -8.19 11.30 -21.20
C SER A 131 -9.51 12.00 -21.53
N LYS A 132 -10.63 11.31 -21.34
CA LYS A 132 -11.96 11.90 -21.57
C LYS A 132 -12.33 12.93 -20.50
N MET A 133 -11.77 12.81 -19.30
CA MET A 133 -12.03 13.73 -18.19
C MET A 133 -11.22 15.02 -18.30
N ILE A 134 -10.06 14.96 -18.94
CA ILE A 134 -9.18 16.11 -19.13
C ILE A 134 -9.62 16.85 -20.38
N LYS A 135 -9.93 18.14 -20.22
CA LYS A 135 -10.27 19.02 -21.35
C LYS A 135 -9.06 19.87 -21.67
N ASP A 136 -8.47 19.63 -22.80
CA ASP A 136 -7.34 20.42 -23.32
C ASP A 136 -7.85 21.65 -24.06
#